data_7ec36dfccdd6d6c6ea0e39239b479194
#
_entry.id   7ec36dfccdd6d6c6ea0e39239b479194
#
_cell.length_a   1.000
_cell.length_b   1.000
_cell.length_c   1.000
_cell.angle_alpha   90.00
_cell.angle_beta   90.00
_cell.angle_gamma   90.00
#
_symmetry.space_group_name_H-M   'P 1'
#
loop_
_entity.id
_entity.type
_entity.pdbx_description
1 polymer ?
#
loop_
_entity_poly.entity_id
_entity_poly.type
_entity_poly.pdbx_seq_one_letter_code
_entity_poly.pdbx_strand_id
1 'polypeptide(L)'
;MDSKIHCEVAVTHLKNKQFITAHNLFLNQAESLKKLDSIKSALFYMLAAECKSRQGKESKNEIKEASILFLNYSKLKNSKNVKGALLCASKCFLSLGEFDKAKDAYQKSKTIIQSTIQVTRPIVIIDDSKAIAMKLQNYVEKLGYSEIHVFDNGKDAVKGCKKLFSENKEPVILLDMGLPDLEGNVVATQLLKEKVNLQIVVITADEKTTKRVNKTISTGASAFIQKPFTLDELKKAIDVAESEYSLLQ
;
A
#
# COMPACT_ATOMS: atom_id res chain seq x y z
N MET A 1 -5.94 -12.00 26.31
CA MET A 1 -5.60 -13.01 25.28
C MET A 1 -5.51 -12.28 23.94
N ASP A 2 -4.40 -12.41 23.26
CA ASP A 2 -4.00 -11.52 22.15
C ASP A 2 -4.91 -11.69 20.93
N SER A 3 -5.49 -10.60 20.41
CA SER A 3 -6.40 -10.60 19.26
C SER A 3 -5.74 -11.18 17.98
N LYS A 4 -4.41 -11.13 17.93
CA LYS A 4 -3.61 -11.69 16.84
C LYS A 4 -3.70 -13.22 16.80
N ILE A 5 -3.59 -13.89 17.94
CA ILE A 5 -3.68 -15.35 18.03
C ILE A 5 -5.05 -15.85 17.60
N HIS A 6 -6.13 -15.16 18.00
CA HIS A 6 -7.49 -15.53 17.59
C HIS A 6 -7.72 -15.36 16.07
N CYS A 7 -7.10 -14.35 15.46
CA CYS A 7 -7.17 -14.15 14.02
C CYS A 7 -6.45 -15.29 13.27
N GLU A 8 -5.27 -15.70 13.70
CA GLU A 8 -4.51 -16.79 13.09
C GLU A 8 -5.25 -18.13 13.17
N VAL A 9 -5.89 -18.40 14.31
CA VAL A 9 -6.74 -19.58 14.51
C VAL A 9 -7.94 -19.57 13.55
N ALA A 10 -8.65 -18.42 13.44
CA ALA A 10 -9.78 -18.27 12.54
C ALA A 10 -9.39 -18.48 11.07
N VAL A 11 -8.25 -17.92 10.65
CA VAL A 11 -7.70 -18.10 9.29
C VAL A 11 -7.32 -19.56 9.04
N THR A 12 -6.79 -20.26 10.02
CA THR A 12 -6.46 -21.70 9.91
C THR A 12 -7.72 -22.53 9.68
N HIS A 13 -8.80 -22.27 10.45
CA HIS A 13 -10.08 -22.94 10.22
C HIS A 13 -10.66 -22.64 8.82
N LEU A 14 -10.53 -21.38 8.36
CA LEU A 14 -10.96 -21.01 7.00
C LEU A 14 -10.19 -21.78 5.92
N LYS A 15 -8.86 -21.88 6.04
CA LYS A 15 -8.01 -22.66 5.12
C LYS A 15 -8.38 -24.13 5.11
N ASN A 16 -8.74 -24.70 6.27
CA ASN A 16 -9.18 -26.08 6.43
C ASN A 16 -10.65 -26.30 6.05
N LYS A 17 -11.31 -25.32 5.41
CA LYS A 17 -12.72 -25.36 4.98
C LYS A 17 -13.72 -25.58 6.13
N GLN A 18 -13.33 -25.29 7.36
CA GLN A 18 -14.17 -25.36 8.57
C GLN A 18 -14.94 -24.03 8.72
N PHE A 19 -15.81 -23.74 7.76
CA PHE A 19 -16.43 -22.42 7.59
C PHE A 19 -17.31 -21.99 8.76
N ILE A 20 -17.98 -22.93 9.45
CA ILE A 20 -18.83 -22.62 10.61
C ILE A 20 -17.96 -22.10 11.77
N THR A 21 -16.88 -22.82 12.09
CA THR A 21 -15.96 -22.43 13.16
C THR A 21 -15.27 -21.12 12.84
N ALA A 22 -14.76 -20.96 11.60
CA ALA A 22 -14.14 -19.73 11.14
C ALA A 22 -15.10 -18.53 11.22
N HIS A 23 -16.36 -18.70 10.77
CA HIS A 23 -17.41 -17.68 10.88
C HIS A 23 -17.58 -17.19 12.32
N ASN A 24 -17.78 -18.11 13.26
CA ASN A 24 -18.02 -17.76 14.65
C ASN A 24 -16.83 -17.02 15.28
N LEU A 25 -15.61 -17.45 14.96
CA LEU A 25 -14.39 -16.80 15.44
C LEU A 25 -14.24 -15.37 14.86
N PHE A 26 -14.45 -15.18 13.56
CA PHE A 26 -14.43 -13.86 12.95
C PHE A 26 -15.54 -12.96 13.49
N LEU A 27 -16.75 -13.49 13.68
CA LEU A 27 -17.87 -12.73 14.24
C LEU A 27 -17.57 -12.26 15.67
N ASN A 28 -17.03 -13.13 16.53
CA ASN A 28 -16.63 -12.78 17.88
C ASN A 28 -15.55 -11.69 17.90
N GLN A 29 -14.57 -11.76 16.98
CA GLN A 29 -13.55 -10.71 16.86
C GLN A 29 -14.17 -9.39 16.35
N ALA A 30 -15.08 -9.45 15.38
CA ALA A 30 -15.78 -8.28 14.88
C ALA A 30 -16.53 -7.54 16.01
N GLU A 31 -17.31 -8.27 16.81
CA GLU A 31 -18.06 -7.69 17.94
C GLU A 31 -17.15 -7.11 19.02
N SER A 32 -16.07 -7.81 19.37
CA SER A 32 -15.13 -7.34 20.40
C SER A 32 -14.43 -6.03 20.01
N LEU A 33 -14.17 -5.82 18.72
CA LEU A 33 -13.48 -4.65 18.18
C LEU A 33 -14.41 -3.51 17.77
N LYS A 34 -15.72 -3.71 17.77
CA LYS A 34 -16.70 -2.76 17.22
C LYS A 34 -16.57 -1.33 17.77
N LYS A 35 -16.23 -1.20 19.05
CA LYS A 35 -16.01 0.10 19.73
C LYS A 35 -14.55 0.54 19.78
N LEU A 36 -13.60 -0.39 19.63
CA LEU A 36 -12.17 -0.16 19.79
C LEU A 36 -11.49 0.17 18.46
N ASP A 37 -11.82 -0.58 17.42
CA ASP A 37 -11.23 -0.47 16.08
C ASP A 37 -12.30 -0.82 15.04
N SER A 38 -13.07 0.18 14.63
CA SER A 38 -14.19 -0.01 13.70
C SER A 38 -13.77 -0.53 12.33
N ILE A 39 -12.55 -0.22 11.86
CA ILE A 39 -12.03 -0.71 10.58
C ILE A 39 -11.72 -2.21 10.66
N LYS A 40 -11.02 -2.66 11.69
CA LYS A 40 -10.75 -4.09 11.89
C LYS A 40 -12.03 -4.87 12.12
N SER A 41 -12.95 -4.31 12.91
CA SER A 41 -14.28 -4.90 13.10
C SER A 41 -15.00 -5.09 11.77
N ALA A 42 -15.04 -4.07 10.91
CA ALA A 42 -15.66 -4.17 9.58
C ALA A 42 -15.01 -5.27 8.71
N LEU A 43 -13.69 -5.38 8.72
CA LEU A 43 -12.98 -6.43 7.99
C LEU A 43 -13.32 -7.83 8.52
N PHE A 44 -13.43 -8.00 9.84
CA PHE A 44 -13.84 -9.29 10.41
C PHE A 44 -15.29 -9.66 10.08
N TYR A 45 -16.21 -8.68 10.04
CA TYR A 45 -17.56 -8.92 9.52
C TYR A 45 -17.55 -9.38 8.05
N MET A 46 -16.69 -8.80 7.21
CA MET A 46 -16.53 -9.23 5.82
C MET A 46 -16.01 -10.68 5.72
N LEU A 47 -15.04 -11.06 6.56
CA LEU A 47 -14.52 -12.43 6.62
C LEU A 47 -15.60 -13.41 7.13
N ALA A 48 -16.41 -13.01 8.11
CA ALA A 48 -17.54 -13.80 8.57
C ALA A 48 -18.59 -13.97 7.46
N ALA A 49 -18.89 -12.91 6.71
CA ALA A 49 -19.80 -12.96 5.55
C ALA A 49 -19.31 -13.93 4.49
N GLU A 50 -18.03 -13.92 4.17
CA GLU A 50 -17.39 -14.85 3.22
C GLU A 50 -17.54 -16.30 3.70
N CYS A 51 -17.31 -16.58 4.98
CA CYS A 51 -17.50 -17.92 5.54
C CYS A 51 -18.94 -18.41 5.41
N LYS A 52 -19.95 -17.54 5.59
CA LYS A 52 -21.36 -17.87 5.38
C LYS A 52 -21.68 -18.14 3.91
N SER A 53 -21.19 -17.29 3.02
CA SER A 53 -21.38 -17.44 1.57
C SER A 53 -20.82 -18.78 1.08
N ARG A 54 -19.66 -19.20 1.56
CA ARG A 54 -19.06 -20.51 1.23
C ARG A 54 -19.86 -21.71 1.77
N GLN A 55 -20.76 -21.49 2.72
CA GLN A 55 -21.72 -22.49 3.19
C GLN A 55 -23.04 -22.47 2.39
N GLY A 56 -23.17 -21.63 1.36
CA GLY A 56 -24.42 -21.40 0.65
C GLY A 56 -25.48 -20.66 1.47
N LYS A 57 -25.08 -19.98 2.56
CA LYS A 57 -25.98 -19.25 3.46
C LYS A 57 -25.95 -17.76 3.16
N GLU A 58 -27.07 -17.09 3.45
CA GLU A 58 -27.20 -15.65 3.30
C GLU A 58 -26.32 -14.91 4.34
N SER A 59 -25.56 -13.93 3.87
CA SER A 59 -24.57 -13.15 4.68
C SER A 59 -24.91 -11.66 4.75
N LYS A 60 -26.17 -11.27 4.46
CA LYS A 60 -26.60 -9.86 4.39
C LYS A 60 -26.36 -9.09 5.70
N ASN A 61 -26.57 -9.74 6.85
CA ASN A 61 -26.41 -9.08 8.15
C ASN A 61 -24.96 -8.66 8.39
N GLU A 62 -24.00 -9.56 8.15
CA GLU A 62 -22.59 -9.29 8.32
C GLU A 62 -22.10 -8.19 7.34
N ILE A 63 -22.56 -8.24 6.08
CA ILE A 63 -22.23 -7.21 5.09
C ILE A 63 -22.81 -5.86 5.49
N LYS A 64 -24.03 -5.83 6.03
CA LYS A 64 -24.67 -4.59 6.51
C LYS A 64 -23.92 -3.97 7.68
N GLU A 65 -23.50 -4.77 8.67
CA GLU A 65 -22.69 -4.30 9.79
C GLU A 65 -21.35 -3.73 9.30
N ALA A 66 -20.67 -4.46 8.40
CA ALA A 66 -19.42 -3.97 7.80
C ALA A 66 -19.62 -2.63 7.09
N SER A 67 -20.69 -2.47 6.29
CA SER A 67 -20.98 -1.23 5.57
C SER A 67 -21.14 -0.03 6.49
N ILE A 68 -21.86 -0.20 7.61
CA ILE A 68 -22.09 0.84 8.61
C ILE A 68 -20.77 1.24 9.27
N LEU A 69 -19.93 0.26 9.64
CA LEU A 69 -18.64 0.51 10.29
C LEU A 69 -17.67 1.25 9.36
N PHE A 70 -17.61 0.86 8.09
CA PHE A 70 -16.79 1.56 7.08
C PHE A 70 -17.26 3.01 6.89
N LEU A 71 -18.58 3.25 6.81
CA LEU A 71 -19.12 4.61 6.73
C LEU A 71 -18.83 5.44 7.98
N ASN A 72 -18.99 4.86 9.16
CA ASN A 72 -18.72 5.57 10.41
C ASN A 72 -17.24 5.94 10.52
N TYR A 73 -16.33 5.02 10.16
CA TYR A 73 -14.90 5.30 10.09
C TYR A 73 -14.59 6.46 9.14
N SER A 74 -15.26 6.51 7.99
CA SER A 74 -15.04 7.58 7.01
C SER A 74 -15.42 8.98 7.50
N LYS A 75 -16.22 9.09 8.58
CA LYS A 75 -16.65 10.35 9.20
C LYS A 75 -15.75 10.81 10.35
N LEU A 76 -14.84 9.97 10.81
CA LEU A 76 -13.95 10.31 11.92
C LEU A 76 -12.91 11.34 11.46
N LYS A 77 -12.75 12.43 12.22
CA LYS A 77 -11.66 13.38 12.03
C LYS A 77 -10.34 12.63 12.21
N ASN A 78 -9.39 12.81 11.29
CA ASN A 78 -8.06 12.20 11.30
C ASN A 78 -8.00 10.69 10.96
N SER A 79 -9.01 10.10 10.34
CA SER A 79 -8.90 8.73 9.84
C SER A 79 -7.94 8.62 8.67
N LYS A 80 -6.97 7.68 8.78
CA LYS A 80 -5.85 7.55 7.83
C LYS A 80 -6.26 7.04 6.43
N ASN A 81 -7.36 6.30 6.30
CA ASN A 81 -7.75 5.67 5.02
C ASN A 81 -9.24 5.84 4.71
N VAL A 82 -9.72 7.09 4.72
CA VAL A 82 -11.12 7.42 4.45
C VAL A 82 -11.55 6.96 3.06
N LYS A 83 -10.70 7.14 2.04
CA LYS A 83 -10.98 6.69 0.67
C LYS A 83 -11.18 5.18 0.60
N GLY A 84 -10.29 4.40 1.22
CA GLY A 84 -10.40 2.94 1.28
C GLY A 84 -11.67 2.50 2.00
N ALA A 85 -12.01 3.11 3.13
CA ALA A 85 -13.23 2.80 3.87
C ALA A 85 -14.49 3.07 3.03
N LEU A 86 -14.55 4.19 2.30
CA LEU A 86 -15.67 4.50 1.40
C LEU A 86 -15.78 3.52 0.23
N LEU A 87 -14.65 3.08 -0.33
CA LEU A 87 -14.66 2.06 -1.38
C LEU A 87 -15.16 0.70 -0.85
N CYS A 88 -14.75 0.32 0.36
CA CYS A 88 -15.26 -0.90 1.01
C CYS A 88 -16.76 -0.77 1.32
N ALA A 89 -17.21 0.36 1.84
CA ALA A 89 -18.64 0.62 2.06
C ALA A 89 -19.44 0.52 0.75
N SER A 90 -18.93 1.12 -0.34
CA SER A 90 -19.56 1.04 -1.65
C SER A 90 -19.72 -0.41 -2.12
N LYS A 91 -18.69 -1.24 -1.98
CA LYS A 91 -18.75 -2.68 -2.33
C LYS A 91 -19.78 -3.43 -1.48
N CYS A 92 -19.83 -3.15 -0.18
CA CYS A 92 -20.84 -3.73 0.71
C CYS A 92 -22.26 -3.39 0.24
N PHE A 93 -22.52 -2.12 -0.06
CA PHE A 93 -23.83 -1.67 -0.55
C PHE A 93 -24.21 -2.29 -1.89
N LEU A 94 -23.25 -2.46 -2.82
CA LEU A 94 -23.48 -3.19 -4.07
C LEU A 94 -23.91 -4.63 -3.79
N SER A 95 -23.27 -5.33 -2.88
CA SER A 95 -23.61 -6.70 -2.50
C SER A 95 -24.98 -6.81 -1.81
N LEU A 96 -25.46 -5.73 -1.20
CA LEU A 96 -26.80 -5.64 -0.59
C LEU A 96 -27.89 -5.21 -1.58
N GLY A 97 -27.54 -4.82 -2.82
CA GLY A 97 -28.46 -4.26 -3.79
C GLY A 97 -28.83 -2.78 -3.52
N GLU A 98 -28.13 -2.12 -2.61
CA GLU A 98 -28.37 -0.72 -2.23
C GLU A 98 -27.58 0.25 -3.15
N PHE A 99 -27.98 0.31 -4.43
CA PHE A 99 -27.21 0.97 -5.49
C PHE A 99 -26.99 2.48 -5.26
N ASP A 100 -27.98 3.19 -4.73
CA ASP A 100 -27.84 4.64 -4.46
C ASP A 100 -26.79 4.91 -3.38
N LYS A 101 -26.78 4.14 -2.30
CA LYS A 101 -25.78 4.27 -1.25
C LYS A 101 -24.39 3.85 -1.75
N ALA A 102 -24.32 2.83 -2.59
CA ALA A 102 -23.08 2.43 -3.22
C ALA A 102 -22.49 3.54 -4.09
N LYS A 103 -23.34 4.18 -4.93
CA LYS A 103 -22.95 5.30 -5.78
C LYS A 103 -22.49 6.50 -4.96
N ASP A 104 -23.22 6.88 -3.91
CA ASP A 104 -22.86 7.99 -3.03
C ASP A 104 -21.51 7.76 -2.34
N ALA A 105 -21.29 6.58 -1.75
CA ALA A 105 -20.01 6.22 -1.11
C ALA A 105 -18.86 6.24 -2.12
N TYR A 106 -19.06 5.73 -3.33
CA TYR A 106 -18.08 5.76 -4.40
C TYR A 106 -17.74 7.19 -4.85
N GLN A 107 -18.75 8.03 -5.07
CA GLN A 107 -18.54 9.43 -5.45
C GLN A 107 -17.77 10.17 -4.36
N LYS A 108 -18.16 10.02 -3.09
CA LYS A 108 -17.42 10.57 -1.95
C LYS A 108 -15.97 10.09 -1.91
N SER A 109 -15.70 8.84 -2.24
CA SER A 109 -14.32 8.34 -2.31
C SER A 109 -13.47 9.02 -3.38
N LYS A 110 -14.10 9.48 -4.48
CA LYS A 110 -13.41 10.22 -5.55
C LYS A 110 -13.17 11.69 -5.20
N THR A 111 -14.07 12.31 -4.45
CA THR A 111 -13.96 13.72 -4.04
C THR A 111 -13.01 13.90 -2.84
N ILE A 112 -12.74 12.84 -2.10
CA ILE A 112 -11.66 12.89 -1.14
C ILE A 112 -10.36 12.96 -1.94
N ILE A 113 -9.96 14.21 -2.22
CA ILE A 113 -8.54 14.52 -2.36
C ILE A 113 -7.98 13.96 -1.06
N GLN A 114 -7.17 12.91 -1.15
CA GLN A 114 -6.35 12.56 -0.03
C GLN A 114 -5.64 13.85 0.36
N SER A 115 -6.24 14.59 1.33
CA SER A 115 -5.41 15.28 2.27
C SER A 115 -4.66 14.15 2.94
N THR A 116 -3.65 13.69 2.25
CA THR A 116 -2.61 12.90 2.78
C THR A 116 -2.20 13.66 4.03
N ILE A 117 -2.54 13.15 5.22
CA ILE A 117 -1.57 13.26 6.27
C ILE A 117 -0.42 12.51 5.62
N GLN A 118 0.41 13.29 4.93
CA GLN A 118 1.70 12.85 4.54
C GLN A 118 2.41 12.49 5.84
N VAL A 119 2.37 11.23 6.23
CA VAL A 119 3.60 10.67 6.72
C VAL A 119 4.46 10.76 5.50
N THR A 120 5.13 11.91 5.36
CA THR A 120 5.95 12.21 4.20
C THR A 120 7.15 11.31 4.30
N ARG A 121 6.98 10.12 3.73
CA ARG A 121 8.13 9.26 3.50
C ARG A 121 9.07 10.05 2.61
N PRO A 122 10.35 10.13 2.94
CA PRO A 122 11.30 10.79 2.05
C PRO A 122 11.29 10.11 0.68
N ILE A 123 11.45 10.88 -0.36
CA ILE A 123 11.80 10.37 -1.68
C ILE A 123 13.31 10.47 -1.84
N VAL A 124 13.93 9.38 -2.24
CA VAL A 124 15.35 9.39 -2.63
C VAL A 124 15.45 9.18 -4.14
N ILE A 125 16.01 10.14 -4.83
CA ILE A 125 16.25 10.10 -6.28
C ILE A 125 17.74 9.78 -6.49
N ILE A 126 18.02 8.73 -7.26
CA ILE A 126 19.38 8.29 -7.59
C ILE A 126 19.49 8.22 -9.12
N ASP A 127 20.04 9.28 -9.72
CA ASP A 127 20.17 9.40 -11.18
C ASP A 127 21.33 10.38 -11.48
N ASP A 128 22.30 9.98 -12.29
CA ASP A 128 23.48 10.79 -12.65
C ASP A 128 23.15 11.92 -13.64
N SER A 129 22.02 11.80 -14.34
CA SER A 129 21.51 12.83 -15.24
C SER A 129 20.82 13.94 -14.46
N LYS A 130 21.47 15.10 -14.32
CA LYS A 130 20.87 16.27 -13.67
C LYS A 130 19.50 16.65 -14.24
N ALA A 131 19.31 16.51 -15.55
CA ALA A 131 18.04 16.81 -16.22
C ALA A 131 16.93 15.86 -15.77
N ILE A 132 17.21 14.57 -15.65
CA ILE A 132 16.24 13.56 -15.18
C ILE A 132 15.99 13.73 -13.69
N ALA A 133 17.02 13.91 -12.87
CA ALA A 133 16.88 14.15 -11.43
C ALA A 133 16.02 15.39 -11.15
N MET A 134 16.22 16.50 -11.84
CA MET A 134 15.37 17.70 -11.74
C MET A 134 13.92 17.43 -12.19
N LYS A 135 13.73 16.67 -13.27
CA LYS A 135 12.39 16.29 -13.73
C LYS A 135 11.66 15.45 -12.67
N LEU A 136 12.36 14.46 -12.11
CA LEU A 136 11.82 13.61 -11.03
C LEU A 136 11.48 14.44 -9.81
N GLN A 137 12.39 15.33 -9.37
CA GLN A 137 12.16 16.22 -8.24
C GLN A 137 10.90 17.08 -8.45
N ASN A 138 10.78 17.75 -9.60
CA ASN A 138 9.59 18.54 -9.94
C ASN A 138 8.29 17.69 -9.94
N TYR A 139 8.37 16.45 -10.36
CA TYR A 139 7.22 15.55 -10.41
C TYR A 139 6.81 15.11 -9.00
N VAL A 140 7.75 14.71 -8.14
CA VAL A 140 7.43 14.27 -6.77
C VAL A 140 6.98 15.44 -5.90
N GLU A 141 7.50 16.67 -6.12
CA GLU A 141 6.97 17.88 -5.48
C GLU A 141 5.51 18.14 -5.88
N LYS A 142 5.16 18.01 -7.17
CA LYS A 142 3.76 18.10 -7.65
C LYS A 142 2.87 17.01 -7.07
N LEU A 143 3.42 15.84 -6.74
CA LEU A 143 2.70 14.78 -6.05
C LEU A 143 2.58 15.02 -4.54
N GLY A 144 3.21 16.09 -4.02
CA GLY A 144 3.08 16.56 -2.65
C GLY A 144 4.18 16.07 -1.69
N TYR A 145 5.25 15.46 -2.18
CA TYR A 145 6.39 15.09 -1.36
C TYR A 145 7.26 16.30 -1.06
N SER A 146 7.62 16.49 0.21
CA SER A 146 8.39 17.65 0.67
C SER A 146 9.80 17.32 1.13
N GLU A 147 10.07 16.08 1.54
CA GLU A 147 11.40 15.60 1.90
C GLU A 147 11.99 14.79 0.74
N ILE A 148 12.91 15.43 0.00
CA ILE A 148 13.49 14.85 -1.22
C ILE A 148 15.00 14.89 -1.10
N HIS A 149 15.66 13.76 -1.31
CA HIS A 149 17.10 13.62 -1.34
C HIS A 149 17.52 13.19 -2.75
N VAL A 150 18.52 13.86 -3.32
CA VAL A 150 19.00 13.59 -4.67
C VAL A 150 20.48 13.19 -4.60
N PHE A 151 20.83 12.10 -5.27
CA PHE A 151 22.19 11.59 -5.40
C PHE A 151 22.48 11.31 -6.87
N ASP A 152 23.68 11.67 -7.31
CA ASP A 152 24.15 11.48 -8.68
C ASP A 152 25.07 10.25 -8.84
N ASN A 153 25.28 9.50 -7.75
CA ASN A 153 26.08 8.29 -7.73
C ASN A 153 25.59 7.29 -6.69
N GLY A 154 25.93 6.01 -6.89
CA GLY A 154 25.41 4.92 -6.06
C GLY A 154 26.01 4.87 -4.66
N LYS A 155 27.29 5.20 -4.48
CA LYS A 155 27.96 5.15 -3.16
C LYS A 155 27.41 6.16 -2.19
N ASP A 156 27.23 7.40 -2.63
CA ASP A 156 26.66 8.46 -1.79
C ASP A 156 25.20 8.20 -1.50
N ALA A 157 24.45 7.65 -2.48
CA ALA A 157 23.08 7.23 -2.29
C ALA A 157 22.94 6.17 -1.19
N VAL A 158 23.75 5.12 -1.23
CA VAL A 158 23.74 4.06 -0.19
C VAL A 158 24.07 4.66 1.18
N LYS A 159 25.08 5.54 1.28
CA LYS A 159 25.43 6.22 2.53
C LYS A 159 24.29 7.11 3.03
N GLY A 160 23.67 7.89 2.14
CA GLY A 160 22.54 8.76 2.47
C GLY A 160 21.32 7.97 2.95
N CYS A 161 20.99 6.87 2.28
CA CYS A 161 19.90 5.98 2.70
C CYS A 161 20.16 5.35 4.08
N LYS A 162 21.38 4.88 4.36
CA LYS A 162 21.74 4.38 5.70
C LYS A 162 21.54 5.40 6.80
N LYS A 163 21.83 6.67 6.53
CA LYS A 163 21.55 7.76 7.47
C LYS A 163 20.05 7.91 7.70
N LEU A 164 19.23 7.91 6.65
CA LEU A 164 17.76 7.95 6.78
C LEU A 164 17.25 6.77 7.60
N PHE A 165 17.77 5.56 7.37
CA PHE A 165 17.39 4.36 8.14
C PHE A 165 17.73 4.50 9.63
N SER A 166 18.89 5.10 9.97
CA SER A 166 19.26 5.36 11.37
C SER A 166 18.36 6.41 12.05
N GLU A 167 17.71 7.27 11.27
CA GLU A 167 16.70 8.22 11.71
C GLU A 167 15.27 7.60 11.75
N ASN A 168 15.13 6.29 11.59
CA ASN A 168 13.85 5.57 11.46
C ASN A 168 12.97 6.06 10.29
N LYS A 169 13.58 6.60 9.25
CA LYS A 169 12.90 7.00 8.02
C LYS A 169 12.98 5.88 7.00
N GLU A 170 11.88 5.66 6.30
CA GLU A 170 11.76 4.62 5.26
C GLU A 170 11.41 5.28 3.92
N PRO A 171 12.42 5.69 3.13
CA PRO A 171 12.18 6.39 1.88
C PRO A 171 11.59 5.47 0.81
N VAL A 172 10.91 6.08 -0.18
CA VAL A 172 10.72 5.46 -1.50
C VAL A 172 11.92 5.84 -2.36
N ILE A 173 12.57 4.84 -2.95
CA ILE A 173 13.76 5.03 -3.77
C ILE A 173 13.37 5.06 -5.25
N LEU A 174 13.72 6.13 -5.95
CA LEU A 174 13.67 6.24 -7.41
C LEU A 174 15.07 6.02 -7.95
N LEU A 175 15.32 4.86 -8.57
CA LEU A 175 16.67 4.37 -8.88
C LEU A 175 16.91 4.24 -10.38
N ASP A 176 17.88 4.97 -10.91
CA ASP A 176 18.43 4.69 -12.24
C ASP A 176 19.38 3.48 -12.23
N MET A 177 19.39 2.75 -13.34
CA MET A 177 20.23 1.56 -13.51
C MET A 177 21.63 1.87 -14.01
N GLY A 178 21.83 3.02 -14.65
CA GLY A 178 23.06 3.40 -15.35
C GLY A 178 23.94 4.40 -14.58
N LEU A 179 24.22 4.14 -13.30
CA LEU A 179 25.04 5.05 -12.49
C LEU A 179 26.54 4.92 -12.81
N PRO A 180 27.32 6.00 -12.62
CA PRO A 180 28.73 6.05 -13.04
C PRO A 180 29.69 5.20 -12.20
N ASP A 181 29.33 4.89 -10.95
CA ASP A 181 30.23 4.26 -9.97
C ASP A 181 29.79 2.85 -9.54
N LEU A 182 28.48 2.60 -9.47
CA LEU A 182 27.87 1.32 -9.12
C LEU A 182 26.67 1.06 -10.02
N GLU A 183 26.52 -0.17 -10.53
CA GLU A 183 25.30 -0.54 -11.24
C GLU A 183 24.08 -0.45 -10.30
N GLY A 184 22.92 0.03 -10.81
CA GLY A 184 21.70 0.20 -10.02
C GLY A 184 21.24 -1.09 -9.31
N ASN A 185 21.43 -2.28 -9.93
CA ASN A 185 21.14 -3.57 -9.31
C ASN A 185 22.03 -3.83 -8.07
N VAL A 186 23.25 -3.33 -8.04
CA VAL A 186 24.15 -3.43 -6.88
C VAL A 186 23.68 -2.51 -5.78
N VAL A 187 23.29 -1.26 -6.13
CA VAL A 187 22.71 -0.30 -5.20
C VAL A 187 21.44 -0.88 -4.57
N ALA A 188 20.50 -1.37 -5.38
CA ALA A 188 19.26 -1.99 -4.89
C ALA A 188 19.54 -3.16 -3.95
N THR A 189 20.48 -4.05 -4.32
CA THR A 189 20.86 -5.22 -3.48
C THR A 189 21.45 -4.78 -2.14
N GLN A 190 22.29 -3.75 -2.12
CA GLN A 190 22.87 -3.24 -0.87
C GLN A 190 21.81 -2.62 0.03
N LEU A 191 20.89 -1.82 -0.52
CA LEU A 191 19.83 -1.18 0.24
C LEU A 191 18.81 -2.20 0.79
N LEU A 192 18.42 -3.21 0.01
CA LEU A 192 17.51 -4.29 0.44
C LEU A 192 18.14 -5.22 1.49
N LYS A 193 19.45 -5.37 1.53
CA LYS A 193 20.13 -6.08 2.63
C LYS A 193 20.03 -5.33 3.96
N GLU A 194 20.03 -4.00 3.93
CA GLU A 194 19.85 -3.18 5.13
C GLU A 194 18.38 -3.12 5.59
N LYS A 195 17.45 -3.04 4.62
CA LYS A 195 16.00 -2.97 4.84
C LYS A 195 15.27 -3.83 3.81
N VAL A 196 14.82 -5.02 4.20
CA VAL A 196 14.20 -6.02 3.31
C VAL A 196 12.91 -5.52 2.64
N ASN A 197 12.13 -4.67 3.32
CA ASN A 197 10.85 -4.16 2.82
C ASN A 197 10.98 -2.75 2.21
N LEU A 198 12.17 -2.36 1.78
CA LEU A 198 12.40 -1.05 1.18
C LEU A 198 11.73 -0.96 -0.19
N GLN A 199 10.99 0.13 -0.42
CA GLN A 199 10.29 0.34 -1.66
C GLN A 199 11.22 0.98 -2.71
N ILE A 200 11.48 0.25 -3.80
CA ILE A 200 12.36 0.70 -4.88
C ILE A 200 11.60 0.72 -6.19
N VAL A 201 11.51 1.89 -6.81
CA VAL A 201 11.01 2.11 -8.17
C VAL A 201 12.20 2.26 -9.09
N VAL A 202 12.38 1.33 -10.00
CA VAL A 202 13.46 1.37 -11.01
C VAL A 202 13.04 2.27 -12.16
N ILE A 203 13.90 3.23 -12.54
CA ILE A 203 13.67 4.16 -13.64
C ILE A 203 14.85 4.10 -14.58
N THR A 204 14.70 3.55 -15.78
CA THR A 204 15.83 3.31 -16.69
C THR A 204 15.45 3.45 -18.16
N ALA A 205 16.44 3.69 -19.02
CA ALA A 205 16.29 3.62 -20.46
C ALA A 205 16.27 2.17 -20.99
N ASP A 206 16.73 1.21 -20.18
CA ASP A 206 16.75 -0.20 -20.56
C ASP A 206 15.34 -0.78 -20.70
N GLU A 207 15.14 -1.71 -21.63
CA GLU A 207 13.87 -2.45 -21.73
C GLU A 207 13.67 -3.41 -20.55
N LYS A 208 12.41 -3.68 -20.23
CA LYS A 208 12.02 -4.64 -19.15
C LYS A 208 12.64 -6.03 -19.28
N THR A 209 12.99 -6.40 -20.53
CA THR A 209 13.57 -7.71 -20.87
C THR A 209 15.06 -7.81 -20.62
N THR A 210 15.75 -6.72 -20.28
CA THR A 210 17.19 -6.77 -20.01
C THR A 210 17.51 -7.58 -18.75
N LYS A 211 18.63 -8.32 -18.79
CA LYS A 211 19.07 -9.13 -17.65
C LYS A 211 19.24 -8.31 -16.35
N ARG A 212 19.67 -7.03 -16.47
CA ARG A 212 19.86 -6.12 -15.34
C ARG A 212 18.54 -5.76 -14.67
N VAL A 213 17.53 -5.39 -15.46
CA VAL A 213 16.18 -5.04 -14.98
C VAL A 213 15.53 -6.25 -14.34
N ASN A 214 15.55 -7.41 -15.00
CA ASN A 214 14.98 -8.65 -14.44
C ASN A 214 15.65 -9.06 -13.13
N LYS A 215 16.97 -8.90 -13.00
CA LYS A 215 17.69 -9.15 -11.76
C LYS A 215 17.25 -8.20 -10.65
N THR A 216 17.03 -6.93 -10.93
CA THR A 216 16.59 -5.95 -9.92
C THR A 216 15.15 -6.19 -9.49
N ILE A 217 14.26 -6.56 -10.42
CA ILE A 217 12.89 -6.97 -10.09
C ILE A 217 12.90 -8.24 -9.21
N SER A 218 13.71 -9.24 -9.57
CA SER A 218 13.82 -10.48 -8.79
C SER A 218 14.46 -10.28 -7.41
N THR A 219 15.20 -9.20 -7.18
CA THR A 219 15.75 -8.83 -5.86
C THR A 219 14.75 -8.08 -4.99
N GLY A 220 13.56 -7.71 -5.49
CA GLY A 220 12.50 -7.10 -4.69
C GLY A 220 12.20 -5.63 -5.01
N ALA A 221 12.49 -5.16 -6.24
CA ALA A 221 12.01 -3.84 -6.67
C ALA A 221 10.48 -3.84 -6.80
N SER A 222 9.83 -2.80 -6.25
CA SER A 222 8.37 -2.69 -6.17
C SER A 222 7.72 -2.29 -7.49
N ALA A 223 8.41 -1.49 -8.31
CA ALA A 223 7.90 -1.02 -9.59
C ALA A 223 9.03 -0.70 -10.58
N PHE A 224 8.64 -0.55 -11.84
CA PHE A 224 9.54 -0.24 -12.96
C PHE A 224 8.92 0.82 -13.86
N ILE A 225 9.72 1.80 -14.28
CA ILE A 225 9.37 2.84 -15.26
C ILE A 225 10.45 2.92 -16.32
N GLN A 226 10.04 2.95 -17.59
CA GLN A 226 10.95 3.15 -18.71
C GLN A 226 11.05 4.63 -19.06
N LYS A 227 12.27 5.11 -19.34
CA LYS A 227 12.51 6.45 -19.89
C LYS A 227 12.23 6.45 -21.42
N PRO A 228 11.53 7.46 -21.98
CA PRO A 228 10.96 8.63 -21.30
C PRO A 228 9.64 8.32 -20.58
N PHE A 229 9.36 9.02 -19.47
CA PHE A 229 8.17 8.80 -18.66
C PHE A 229 7.40 10.09 -18.41
N THR A 230 6.12 9.93 -18.07
CA THR A 230 5.16 10.98 -17.71
C THR A 230 4.97 11.07 -16.19
N LEU A 231 4.34 12.17 -15.72
CA LEU A 231 3.95 12.32 -14.31
C LEU A 231 2.98 11.20 -13.86
N ASP A 232 2.03 10.82 -14.73
CA ASP A 232 1.05 9.78 -14.41
C ASP A 232 1.67 8.40 -14.25
N GLU A 233 2.69 8.07 -15.06
CA GLU A 233 3.42 6.82 -14.93
C GLU A 233 4.25 6.78 -13.64
N LEU A 234 4.92 7.89 -13.31
CA LEU A 234 5.64 8.00 -12.04
C LEU A 234 4.69 7.87 -10.86
N LYS A 235 3.54 8.58 -10.90
CA LYS A 235 2.52 8.49 -9.87
C LYS A 235 2.05 7.05 -9.67
N LYS A 236 1.68 6.34 -10.73
CA LYS A 236 1.25 4.94 -10.66
C LYS A 236 2.29 4.03 -10.03
N ALA A 237 3.57 4.20 -10.37
CA ALA A 237 4.64 3.39 -9.81
C ALA A 237 4.88 3.67 -8.32
N ILE A 238 4.81 4.94 -7.90
CA ILE A 238 4.88 5.31 -6.49
C ILE A 238 3.65 4.77 -5.74
N ASP A 239 2.45 4.89 -6.31
CA ASP A 239 1.21 4.35 -5.70
C ASP A 239 1.30 2.82 -5.49
N VAL A 240 1.94 2.07 -6.39
CA VAL A 240 2.22 0.63 -6.23
C VAL A 240 3.19 0.42 -5.06
N ALA A 241 4.31 1.12 -5.03
CA ALA A 241 5.30 1.01 -3.96
C ALA A 241 4.69 1.35 -2.58
N GLU A 242 3.87 2.40 -2.49
CA GLU A 242 3.18 2.79 -1.25
C GLU A 242 2.11 1.78 -0.82
N SER A 243 1.40 1.15 -1.78
CA SER A 243 0.41 0.14 -1.45
C SER A 243 1.05 -1.14 -0.91
N GLU A 244 2.17 -1.58 -1.45
CA GLU A 244 2.95 -2.71 -0.92
C GLU A 244 3.44 -2.43 0.50
N TYR A 245 3.95 -1.23 0.75
CA TYR A 245 4.39 -0.82 2.09
C TYR A 245 3.27 -0.87 3.11
N SER A 246 2.07 -0.41 2.75
CA SER A 246 0.91 -0.42 3.65
C SER A 246 0.39 -1.81 4.01
N LEU A 247 0.71 -2.82 3.21
CA LEU A 247 0.37 -4.23 3.48
C LEU A 247 1.36 -4.92 4.42
N LEU A 248 2.58 -4.34 4.57
CA LEU A 248 3.67 -4.93 5.36
C LEU A 248 3.75 -4.37 6.79
N GLN A 249 2.99 -3.32 7.12
CA GLN A 249 2.81 -2.73 8.45
C GLN A 249 1.52 -3.21 9.12
#